data_24b9cc3c0980c43f1c622b5896a3a291
#
_entry.id   24b9cc3c0980c43f1c622b5896a3a291
#
_cell.length_a   1.000
_cell.length_b   1.000
_cell.length_c   1.000
_cell.angle_alpha   90.00
_cell.angle_beta   90.00
_cell.angle_gamma   90.00
#
_symmetry.space_group_name_H-M   'P 1'
#
loop_
_entity.id
_entity.type
_entity.pdbx_description
1 polymer ?
#
loop_
_entity_poly.entity_id
_entity_poly.type
_entity_poly.pdbx_seq_one_letter_code
_entity_poly.pdbx_strand_id
1 'polypeptide(L)'
;GRKTGQGLIHQRFTGYRAMDDAWEDYRLTLIDCYRVLRKKGVLIVKIQATVSGGKQWDSPFFIKSVAQQLGMEFLDEFVLLSRGRMIGHNHAIQQHARKFHSYFLVFRK
;
A
#
# COMPACT_ATOMS: atom_id res chain seq x y z
N GLY A 1 6.19 -23.74 8.38
CA GLY A 1 5.13 -23.95 7.44
C GLY A 1 4.30 -22.73 7.19
N ARG A 2 3.56 -22.83 6.14
CA ARG A 2 2.68 -21.73 5.76
C ARG A 2 1.50 -21.62 6.70
N LYS A 3 1.17 -20.42 7.08
CA LYS A 3 -0.01 -20.21 7.91
C LYS A 3 -1.28 -20.50 7.13
N THR A 4 -2.33 -20.85 7.87
CA THR A 4 -3.64 -21.02 7.25
C THR A 4 -4.13 -19.69 6.70
N GLY A 5 -5.16 -19.73 5.86
CA GLY A 5 -5.77 -18.51 5.35
C GLY A 5 -6.24 -17.58 6.45
N GLN A 6 -6.75 -18.14 7.53
CA GLN A 6 -7.20 -17.32 8.67
C GLN A 6 -6.04 -16.57 9.31
N GLY A 7 -4.89 -17.20 9.47
CA GLY A 7 -3.72 -16.54 10.01
C GLY A 7 -3.23 -15.41 9.13
N LEU A 8 -3.26 -15.60 7.82
CA LEU A 8 -2.88 -14.55 6.89
C LEU A 8 -3.83 -13.37 6.93
N ILE A 9 -5.13 -13.65 6.99
CA ILE A 9 -6.14 -12.60 7.07
C ILE A 9 -5.95 -11.78 8.35
N HIS A 10 -5.75 -12.46 9.46
CA HIS A 10 -5.52 -11.77 10.72
C HIS A 10 -4.31 -10.87 10.64
N GLN A 11 -3.22 -11.35 10.07
CA GLN A 11 -2.00 -10.58 9.93
C GLN A 11 -2.21 -9.34 9.07
N ARG A 12 -3.03 -9.44 8.02
CA ARG A 12 -3.28 -8.32 7.12
C ARG A 12 -4.15 -7.24 7.73
N PHE A 13 -5.09 -7.60 8.59
CA PHE A 13 -6.10 -6.66 9.06
C PHE A 13 -5.91 -6.20 10.49
N THR A 14 -5.05 -6.84 11.26
CA THR A 14 -4.83 -6.44 12.65
C THR A 14 -3.56 -5.62 12.85
N GLY A 15 -2.86 -5.33 11.76
CA GLY A 15 -1.67 -4.50 11.81
C GLY A 15 -0.39 -5.30 11.61
N TYR A 16 0.65 -4.57 11.40
CA TYR A 16 1.96 -5.14 11.13
C TYR A 16 2.93 -4.67 12.20
N ARG A 17 3.86 -5.54 12.59
CA ARG A 17 4.89 -5.18 13.55
C ARG A 17 5.86 -4.18 12.96
N ALA A 18 6.11 -4.28 11.66
CA ALA A 18 7.02 -3.41 10.94
C ALA A 18 6.56 -3.24 9.52
N MET A 19 6.99 -2.14 8.89
CA MET A 19 6.63 -1.87 7.51
C MET A 19 7.22 -2.89 6.54
N ASP A 20 8.33 -3.53 6.92
CA ASP A 20 8.88 -4.60 6.09
C ASP A 20 7.88 -5.72 5.88
N ASP A 21 7.17 -6.11 6.94
CA ASP A 21 6.14 -7.13 6.86
C ASP A 21 4.97 -6.67 6.01
N ALA A 22 4.57 -5.41 6.16
CA ALA A 22 3.48 -4.84 5.37
C ALA A 22 3.84 -4.82 3.89
N TRP A 23 5.05 -4.39 3.56
CA TRP A 23 5.50 -4.33 2.17
C TRP A 23 5.59 -5.72 1.55
N GLU A 24 6.05 -6.71 2.31
CA GLU A 24 6.09 -8.08 1.80
C GLU A 24 4.69 -8.59 1.52
N ASP A 25 3.73 -8.27 2.38
CA ASP A 25 2.35 -8.67 2.15
C ASP A 25 1.75 -7.93 0.95
N TYR A 26 2.10 -6.67 0.75
CA TYR A 26 1.67 -5.94 -0.45
C TYR A 26 2.21 -6.62 -1.70
N ARG A 27 3.48 -7.01 -1.67
CA ARG A 27 4.11 -7.69 -2.80
C ARG A 27 3.39 -8.98 -3.14
N LEU A 28 3.11 -9.80 -2.13
CA LEU A 28 2.41 -11.06 -2.33
C LEU A 28 1.00 -10.83 -2.84
N THR A 29 0.32 -9.82 -2.34
CA THR A 29 -1.03 -9.48 -2.78
C THR A 29 -1.02 -9.05 -4.26
N LEU A 30 -0.04 -8.26 -4.66
CA LEU A 30 0.07 -7.84 -6.05
C LEU A 30 0.34 -9.02 -6.98
N ILE A 31 1.17 -9.96 -6.54
CA ILE A 31 1.42 -11.18 -7.31
C ILE A 31 0.12 -11.95 -7.52
N ASP A 32 -0.67 -12.10 -6.45
CA ASP A 32 -1.94 -12.80 -6.55
C ASP A 32 -2.93 -12.07 -7.46
N CYS A 33 -3.00 -10.75 -7.34
CA CYS A 33 -3.86 -9.96 -8.21
C CYS A 33 -3.47 -10.11 -9.67
N TYR A 34 -2.16 -10.04 -9.94
CA TYR A 34 -1.66 -10.21 -11.30
C TYR A 34 -2.03 -11.58 -11.85
N ARG A 35 -1.88 -12.61 -11.03
CA ARG A 35 -2.18 -13.97 -11.43
C ARG A 35 -3.64 -14.16 -11.84
N VAL A 36 -4.57 -13.58 -11.07
CA VAL A 36 -6.00 -13.79 -11.31
C VAL A 36 -6.59 -12.82 -12.34
N LEU A 37 -5.91 -11.72 -12.62
CA LEU A 37 -6.37 -10.77 -13.62
C LEU A 37 -6.24 -11.39 -15.01
N ARG A 38 -7.27 -11.21 -15.81
CA ARG A 38 -7.17 -11.58 -17.21
C ARG A 38 -6.29 -10.57 -17.94
N LYS A 39 -5.78 -10.97 -19.10
CA LYS A 39 -4.99 -10.07 -19.94
C LYS A 39 -5.81 -8.82 -20.26
N LYS A 40 -5.17 -7.66 -20.18
CA LYS A 40 -5.77 -6.33 -20.33
C LYS A 40 -6.68 -5.93 -19.18
N GLY A 41 -6.75 -6.76 -18.14
CA GLY A 41 -7.50 -6.41 -16.94
C GLY A 41 -6.85 -5.26 -16.20
N VAL A 42 -7.66 -4.51 -15.48
CA VAL A 42 -7.22 -3.31 -14.76
C VAL A 42 -7.22 -3.57 -13.25
N LEU A 43 -6.17 -3.15 -12.60
CA LEU A 43 -6.04 -3.22 -11.15
C LEU A 43 -5.94 -1.79 -10.61
N ILE A 44 -6.76 -1.48 -9.60
CA ILE A 44 -6.69 -0.21 -8.91
C ILE A 44 -6.27 -0.47 -7.47
N VAL A 45 -5.18 0.18 -7.06
CA VAL A 45 -4.64 0.02 -5.71
C VAL A 45 -4.76 1.34 -4.97
N LYS A 46 -5.41 1.32 -3.82
CA LYS A 46 -5.45 2.47 -2.93
C LYS A 46 -4.35 2.29 -1.90
N ILE A 47 -3.45 3.26 -1.81
CA ILE A 47 -2.31 3.18 -0.91
C ILE A 47 -1.95 4.56 -0.39
N GLN A 48 -1.34 4.61 0.77
CA GLN A 48 -0.93 5.84 1.40
C GLN A 48 0.53 5.72 1.82
N ALA A 49 1.28 6.81 1.68
CA ALA A 49 2.61 6.87 2.24
C ALA A 49 2.50 6.92 3.76
N THR A 50 3.41 6.28 4.45
CA THR A 50 3.31 6.08 5.89
C THR A 50 4.61 6.47 6.56
N VAL A 51 4.49 7.00 7.78
CA VAL A 51 5.64 7.20 8.66
C VAL A 51 5.58 6.11 9.73
N SER A 52 6.64 5.36 9.86
CA SER A 52 6.71 4.28 10.84
C SER A 52 8.13 4.20 11.37
N GLY A 53 8.25 4.15 12.69
CA GLY A 53 9.57 4.08 13.32
C GLY A 53 10.42 5.32 13.04
N GLY A 54 9.80 6.48 12.87
CA GLY A 54 10.51 7.71 12.56
C GLY A 54 11.02 7.80 11.14
N LYS A 55 10.64 6.87 10.29
CA LYS A 55 11.10 6.80 8.90
C LYS A 55 9.92 6.88 7.95
N GLN A 56 10.09 7.57 6.85
CA GLN A 56 9.08 7.62 5.80
C GLN A 56 9.18 6.39 4.91
N TRP A 57 8.02 5.78 4.65
CA TRP A 57 7.91 4.61 3.78
C TRP A 57 7.06 4.99 2.58
N ASP A 58 7.68 5.09 1.43
CA ASP A 58 7.00 5.46 0.19
C ASP A 58 6.33 4.24 -0.42
N SER A 59 5.21 3.84 0.19
CA SER A 59 4.46 2.68 -0.28
C SER A 59 3.94 2.84 -1.70
N PRO A 60 3.47 4.02 -2.15
CA PRO A 60 3.08 4.18 -3.55
C PRO A 60 4.21 3.84 -4.51
N PHE A 61 5.42 4.28 -4.23
CA PHE A 61 6.57 3.95 -5.07
C PHE A 61 6.86 2.45 -5.06
N PHE A 62 6.79 1.83 -3.89
CA PHE A 62 6.99 0.39 -3.75
C PHE A 62 6.00 -0.39 -4.59
N ILE A 63 4.71 -0.03 -4.52
CA ILE A 63 3.66 -0.69 -5.29
C ILE A 63 3.91 -0.56 -6.78
N LYS A 64 4.27 0.64 -7.24
CA LYS A 64 4.57 0.87 -8.66
C LYS A 64 5.74 -0.01 -9.10
N SER A 65 6.78 -0.10 -8.29
CA SER A 65 7.96 -0.88 -8.62
C SER A 65 7.63 -2.36 -8.76
N VAL A 66 6.87 -2.91 -7.82
CA VAL A 66 6.48 -4.32 -7.87
C VAL A 66 5.59 -4.59 -9.07
N ALA A 67 4.61 -3.71 -9.32
CA ALA A 67 3.71 -3.88 -10.45
C ALA A 67 4.48 -3.89 -11.77
N GLN A 68 5.46 -3.02 -11.93
CA GLN A 68 6.28 -2.99 -13.13
C GLN A 68 7.12 -4.26 -13.27
N GLN A 69 7.67 -4.76 -12.19
CA GLN A 69 8.43 -6.00 -12.21
C GLN A 69 7.57 -7.19 -12.62
N LEU A 70 6.29 -7.14 -12.28
CA LEU A 70 5.34 -8.19 -12.69
C LEU A 70 4.94 -8.07 -14.16
N GLY A 71 5.21 -6.94 -14.78
CA GLY A 71 4.86 -6.71 -16.17
C GLY A 71 3.61 -5.90 -16.39
N MET A 72 3.10 -5.26 -15.34
CA MET A 72 1.93 -4.40 -15.49
C MET A 72 2.32 -3.02 -16.00
N GLU A 73 1.43 -2.43 -16.78
CA GLU A 73 1.59 -1.07 -17.27
C GLU A 73 0.94 -0.11 -16.29
N PHE A 74 1.66 0.93 -15.88
CA PHE A 74 1.12 1.96 -15.02
C PHE A 74 0.34 2.95 -15.89
N LEU A 75 -0.97 3.07 -15.64
CA LEU A 75 -1.83 3.90 -16.49
C LEU A 75 -2.06 5.28 -15.91
N ASP A 76 -2.33 5.36 -14.62
CA ASP A 76 -2.75 6.63 -14.05
C ASP A 76 -2.63 6.63 -12.54
N GLU A 77 -2.72 7.82 -11.97
CA GLU A 77 -2.66 8.02 -10.53
C GLU A 77 -3.63 9.11 -10.14
N PHE A 78 -4.45 8.84 -9.15
CA PHE A 78 -5.36 9.83 -8.60
C PHE A 78 -5.04 10.05 -7.14
N VAL A 79 -5.15 11.28 -6.70
CA VAL A 79 -4.89 11.65 -5.32
C VAL A 79 -6.20 12.05 -4.67
N LEU A 80 -6.55 11.36 -3.59
CA LEU A 80 -7.74 11.67 -2.80
C LEU A 80 -7.29 12.44 -1.57
N LEU A 81 -7.74 13.68 -1.45
CA LEU A 81 -7.44 14.52 -0.30
C LEU A 81 -8.50 14.33 0.77
N SER A 82 -8.08 14.12 2.00
CA SER A 82 -9.00 14.03 3.12
C SER A 82 -9.28 15.42 3.66
N ARG A 83 -10.57 15.81 3.66
CA ARG A 83 -11.01 17.07 4.23
C ARG A 83 -11.37 16.86 5.69
N GLY A 84 -11.10 17.88 6.50
CA GLY A 84 -11.49 17.86 7.90
C GLY A 84 -10.80 16.78 8.69
N ARG A 85 -9.66 16.35 8.24
CA ARG A 85 -8.90 15.34 8.93
C ARG A 85 -8.55 15.79 10.33
N MET A 86 -8.88 14.95 11.29
CA MET A 86 -8.55 15.26 12.66
C MET A 86 -7.05 15.22 12.89
N ILE A 87 -6.60 16.15 13.68
CA ILE A 87 -5.22 16.19 14.11
C ILE A 87 -5.17 15.53 15.47
N GLY A 88 -4.31 14.52 15.60
CA GLY A 88 -4.16 13.81 16.86
C GLY A 88 -3.56 14.69 17.94
N HIS A 89 -3.38 14.12 19.12
CA HIS A 89 -3.00 14.92 20.27
C HIS A 89 -1.51 15.13 20.43
N ASN A 90 -0.69 14.35 19.78
CA ASN A 90 0.75 14.33 20.05
C ASN A 90 1.56 14.85 18.88
N HIS A 91 1.16 16.01 18.36
CA HIS A 91 1.81 16.54 17.18
C HIS A 91 3.04 17.38 17.48
N ALA A 92 3.23 17.77 18.72
CA ALA A 92 4.33 18.63 19.07
C ALA A 92 5.69 18.03 18.75
N ILE A 93 5.78 16.70 18.72
CA ILE A 93 7.04 16.00 18.44
C ILE A 93 7.03 15.30 17.09
N GLN A 94 6.11 15.61 16.23
CA GLN A 94 6.06 14.99 14.92
C GLN A 94 7.20 15.52 14.06
N GLN A 95 8.00 14.61 13.51
CA GLN A 95 9.19 14.97 12.75
C GLN A 95 8.93 15.07 11.25
N HIS A 96 7.87 14.42 10.75
CA HIS A 96 7.58 14.38 9.32
C HIS A 96 6.24 15.01 9.04
N ALA A 97 6.08 15.48 7.80
CA ALA A 97 4.80 16.03 7.37
C ALA A 97 3.70 15.01 7.51
N ARG A 98 2.55 15.47 7.97
CA ARG A 98 1.38 14.62 8.12
C ARG A 98 0.80 14.28 6.77
N LYS A 99 0.41 13.01 6.61
CA LYS A 99 -0.16 12.54 5.34
C LYS A 99 -1.67 12.53 5.44
N PHE A 100 -2.33 13.38 4.65
CA PHE A 100 -3.78 13.50 4.64
C PHE A 100 -4.42 13.01 3.35
N HIS A 101 -3.67 12.29 2.51
CA HIS A 101 -4.18 11.90 1.21
C HIS A 101 -3.85 10.45 0.94
N SER A 102 -4.63 9.87 0.04
CA SER A 102 -4.40 8.53 -0.47
C SER A 102 -4.16 8.59 -1.96
N TYR A 103 -3.45 7.62 -2.48
CA TYR A 103 -3.21 7.47 -3.90
C TYR A 103 -4.03 6.30 -4.43
N PHE A 104 -4.62 6.50 -5.59
CA PHE A 104 -5.22 5.41 -6.35
C PHE A 104 -4.33 5.18 -7.56
N LEU A 105 -3.67 4.05 -7.59
CA LEU A 105 -2.72 3.70 -8.65
C LEU A 105 -3.43 2.73 -9.60
N VAL A 106 -3.41 3.03 -10.88
CA VAL A 106 -4.13 2.26 -11.89
C VAL A 106 -3.15 1.54 -12.78
N PHE A 107 -3.28 0.23 -12.87
CA PHE A 107 -2.39 -0.61 -13.67
C PHE A 107 -3.20 -1.47 -14.62
N ARG A 108 -2.59 -1.87 -15.73
CA ARG A 108 -3.16 -2.82 -16.69
C ARG A 108 -2.21 -4.01 -16.83
N LYS A 109 -2.79 -5.18 -16.82
CA LYS A 109 -2.04 -6.41 -17.08
C LYS A 109 -1.66 -6.56 -18.55
#